data_75a78c5c754a91eee828e02f62c1fbcd
#
_entry.id   75a78c5c754a91eee828e02f62c1fbcd
#
_cell.length_a   1.000
_cell.length_b   1.000
_cell.length_c   1.000
_cell.angle_alpha   90.00
_cell.angle_beta   90.00
_cell.angle_gamma   90.00
#
_symmetry.space_group_name_H-M   'P 1'
#
loop_
_entity.id
_entity.type
_entity.pdbx_description
1 polymer ?
#
loop_
_entity_poly.entity_id
_entity_poly.type
_entity_poly.pdbx_seq_one_letter_code
_entity_poly.pdbx_strand_id
1 'polypeptide(L)'
;PAMTEQQLRYNLPYEFRDFLTDEKSKYYFDYSMRDILRDQDGYPTEMTLLACAMLKETAERYRAMMRRAGFKLQVLTPSECAYAGVLAAYYRRTGLPQRDMCIVNLGYTAAYLYIYRGAFFESRREIDLGLNRLEQLVAEHCGVDIHVAHSYVLQNYNDVLSSDYAQSFYARIAVEVMKAVNFFNYNNRQQELTDLC
;
A
#
# COMPACT_ATOMS: atom_id res chain seq x y z
N PRO A 1 -16.15 18.84 7.83
CA PRO A 1 -15.85 20.03 8.63
C PRO A 1 -14.58 19.85 9.45
N ALA A 2 -13.96 20.97 9.85
CA ALA A 2 -12.83 20.95 10.76
C ALA A 2 -13.27 20.55 12.17
N MET A 3 -12.45 19.74 12.84
CA MET A 3 -12.72 19.23 14.19
C MET A 3 -11.46 19.39 15.05
N THR A 4 -11.65 19.55 16.35
CA THR A 4 -10.56 19.45 17.32
C THR A 4 -10.08 18.00 17.44
N GLU A 5 -8.89 17.77 17.96
CA GLU A 5 -8.36 16.43 18.20
C GLU A 5 -9.31 15.57 19.06
N GLN A 6 -9.92 16.16 20.09
CA GLN A 6 -10.87 15.46 20.94
C GLN A 6 -12.14 15.05 20.19
N GLN A 7 -12.67 15.94 19.31
CA GLN A 7 -13.82 15.64 18.47
C GLN A 7 -13.47 14.56 17.43
N LEU A 8 -12.27 14.60 16.83
CA LEU A 8 -11.80 13.58 15.90
C LEU A 8 -11.75 12.20 16.58
N ARG A 9 -11.10 12.10 17.73
CA ARG A 9 -11.00 10.83 18.48
C ARG A 9 -12.36 10.25 18.85
N TYR A 10 -13.33 11.12 19.12
CA TYR A 10 -14.70 10.68 19.41
C TYR A 10 -15.45 10.24 18.14
N ASN A 11 -15.35 10.98 17.05
CA ASN A 11 -16.14 10.76 15.84
C ASN A 11 -15.53 9.68 14.91
N LEU A 12 -14.21 9.54 14.90
CA LEU A 12 -13.51 8.61 13.98
C LEU A 12 -14.07 7.17 14.02
N PRO A 13 -14.37 6.53 15.18
CA PRO A 13 -14.97 5.21 15.21
C PRO A 13 -16.35 5.11 14.56
N TYR A 14 -17.08 6.22 14.41
CA TYR A 14 -18.39 6.23 13.76
C TYR A 14 -18.27 6.35 12.25
N GLU A 15 -17.23 7.04 11.75
CA GLU A 15 -16.93 7.11 10.32
C GLU A 15 -16.55 5.74 9.73
N PHE A 16 -16.01 4.85 10.56
CA PHE A 16 -15.65 3.49 10.15
C PHE A 16 -16.81 2.48 10.23
N ARG A 17 -17.99 2.82 10.73
CA ARG A 17 -19.07 1.88 11.02
C ARG A 17 -19.43 0.94 9.86
N ASP A 18 -19.41 1.47 8.62
CA ASP A 18 -19.79 0.72 7.42
C ASP A 18 -18.66 -0.20 6.90
N PHE A 19 -17.47 -0.09 7.47
CA PHE A 19 -16.27 -0.85 7.12
C PHE A 19 -15.87 -1.86 8.21
N LEU A 20 -16.44 -1.75 9.41
CA LEU A 20 -16.11 -2.65 10.52
C LEU A 20 -16.94 -3.92 10.43
N THR A 21 -16.30 -5.06 10.66
CA THR A 21 -16.95 -6.39 10.75
C THR A 21 -17.40 -6.74 12.16
N ASP A 22 -16.86 -6.05 13.16
CA ASP A 22 -17.09 -6.25 14.57
C ASP A 22 -17.46 -4.95 15.28
N GLU A 23 -17.77 -5.05 16.58
CA GLU A 23 -18.02 -3.87 17.42
C GLU A 23 -16.81 -2.92 17.45
N LYS A 24 -17.06 -1.62 17.34
CA LYS A 24 -16.00 -0.58 17.35
C LYS A 24 -15.06 -0.66 18.57
N SER A 25 -15.54 -1.19 19.69
CA SER A 25 -14.75 -1.40 20.91
C SER A 25 -13.58 -2.37 20.72
N LYS A 26 -13.64 -3.24 19.71
CA LYS A 26 -12.60 -4.20 19.37
C LYS A 26 -11.48 -3.63 18.49
N TYR A 27 -11.57 -2.35 18.08
CA TYR A 27 -10.61 -1.72 17.19
C TYR A 27 -9.78 -0.65 17.90
N TYR A 28 -8.55 -0.47 17.44
CA TYR A 28 -7.77 0.75 17.56
C TYR A 28 -8.06 1.62 16.34
N PHE A 29 -8.14 2.94 16.55
CA PHE A 29 -8.30 3.93 15.51
C PHE A 29 -7.16 4.93 15.59
N ASP A 30 -6.64 5.34 14.44
CA ASP A 30 -5.64 6.39 14.36
C ASP A 30 -5.78 7.15 13.04
N TYR A 31 -5.17 8.33 12.94
CA TYR A 31 -5.23 9.16 11.74
C TYR A 31 -3.95 9.95 11.54
N SER A 32 -3.72 10.33 10.29
CA SER A 32 -2.71 11.29 9.88
C SER A 32 -3.39 12.46 9.20
N MET A 33 -3.08 13.69 9.62
CA MET A 33 -3.60 14.90 9.01
C MET A 33 -2.94 15.10 7.65
N ARG A 34 -3.76 15.31 6.60
CA ARG A 34 -3.30 15.58 5.26
C ARG A 34 -3.31 17.08 4.97
N ASP A 35 -4.47 17.73 5.16
CA ASP A 35 -4.66 19.12 4.85
C ASP A 35 -5.74 19.74 5.75
N ILE A 36 -5.67 21.07 5.93
CA ILE A 36 -6.66 21.89 6.63
C ILE A 36 -6.93 23.12 5.79
N LEU A 37 -8.14 23.19 5.23
CA LEU A 37 -8.62 24.39 4.57
C LEU A 37 -9.04 25.43 5.62
N ARG A 38 -8.74 26.69 5.35
CA ARG A 38 -9.05 27.82 6.24
C ARG A 38 -9.85 28.86 5.48
N ASP A 39 -10.72 29.57 6.18
CA ASP A 39 -11.41 30.74 5.64
C ASP A 39 -10.50 31.98 5.55
N GLN A 40 -11.09 33.11 5.10
CA GLN A 40 -10.37 34.37 4.94
C GLN A 40 -9.83 34.94 6.28
N ASP A 41 -10.44 34.55 7.41
CA ASP A 41 -10.06 34.97 8.76
C ASP A 41 -9.07 33.99 9.41
N GLY A 42 -8.68 32.92 8.67
CA GLY A 42 -7.72 31.90 9.12
C GLY A 42 -8.33 30.77 9.99
N TYR A 43 -9.64 30.71 10.16
CA TYR A 43 -10.30 29.64 10.89
C TYR A 43 -10.40 28.37 10.04
N PRO A 44 -10.12 27.18 10.63
CA PRO A 44 -10.23 25.92 9.92
C PRO A 44 -11.69 25.60 9.58
N THR A 45 -11.99 25.38 8.29
CA THR A 45 -13.33 25.05 7.79
C THR A 45 -13.47 23.57 7.44
N GLU A 46 -12.45 23.02 6.78
CA GLU A 46 -12.42 21.62 6.37
C GLU A 46 -11.07 20.98 6.69
N MET A 47 -11.08 19.68 6.85
CA MET A 47 -9.87 18.89 7.03
C MET A 47 -9.94 17.60 6.24
N THR A 48 -8.79 17.20 5.71
CA THR A 48 -8.60 15.91 5.05
C THR A 48 -7.64 15.07 5.87
N LEU A 49 -8.03 13.85 6.17
CA LEU A 49 -7.19 12.91 6.92
C LEU A 49 -7.07 11.59 6.17
N LEU A 50 -5.97 10.89 6.43
CA LEU A 50 -5.87 9.47 6.22
C LEU A 50 -6.10 8.78 7.56
N ALA A 51 -7.18 8.01 7.67
CA ALA A 51 -7.55 7.32 8.88
C ALA A 51 -7.41 5.81 8.72
N CYS A 52 -7.12 5.11 9.79
CA CYS A 52 -7.05 3.65 9.82
C CYS A 52 -7.73 3.07 11.05
N ALA A 53 -8.22 1.84 10.89
CA ALA A 53 -8.75 1.02 11.97
C ALA A 53 -8.07 -0.35 11.94
N MET A 54 -7.74 -0.90 13.11
CA MET A 54 -7.13 -2.21 13.26
C MET A 54 -7.75 -2.97 14.42
N LEU A 55 -8.05 -4.26 14.21
CA LEU A 55 -8.48 -5.13 15.31
C LEU A 55 -7.42 -5.18 16.41
N LYS A 56 -7.84 -4.98 17.64
CA LYS A 56 -6.96 -5.07 18.83
C LYS A 56 -6.27 -6.44 18.91
N GLU A 57 -7.00 -7.51 18.62
CA GLU A 57 -6.45 -8.87 18.58
C GLU A 57 -5.28 -8.99 17.60
N THR A 58 -5.40 -8.42 16.41
CA THR A 58 -4.32 -8.42 15.41
C THR A 58 -3.10 -7.66 15.93
N ALA A 59 -3.29 -6.48 16.52
CA ALA A 59 -2.20 -5.69 17.10
C ALA A 59 -1.50 -6.45 18.25
N GLU A 60 -2.26 -7.12 19.12
CA GLU A 60 -1.70 -7.91 20.21
C GLU A 60 -0.94 -9.15 19.71
N ARG A 61 -1.42 -9.78 18.64
CA ARG A 61 -0.71 -10.89 18.00
C ARG A 61 0.67 -10.46 17.49
N TYR A 62 0.76 -9.31 16.80
CA TYR A 62 2.05 -8.76 16.36
C TYR A 62 2.95 -8.37 17.54
N ARG A 63 2.38 -7.77 18.57
CA ARG A 63 3.11 -7.42 19.81
C ARG A 63 3.69 -8.67 20.49
N ALA A 64 2.89 -9.73 20.60
CA ALA A 64 3.33 -11.00 21.18
C ALA A 64 4.42 -11.68 20.35
N MET A 65 4.30 -11.66 19.02
CA MET A 65 5.30 -12.21 18.09
C MET A 65 6.64 -11.49 18.24
N MET A 66 6.64 -10.16 18.23
CA MET A 66 7.86 -9.36 18.38
C MET A 66 8.51 -9.57 19.74
N ARG A 67 7.71 -9.67 20.81
CA ARG A 67 8.22 -9.94 22.17
C ARG A 67 8.89 -11.32 22.25
N ARG A 68 8.32 -12.36 21.62
CA ARG A 68 8.93 -13.69 21.56
C ARG A 68 10.27 -13.69 20.82
N ALA A 69 10.43 -12.81 19.83
CA ALA A 69 11.68 -12.59 19.09
C ALA A 69 12.67 -11.68 19.83
N GLY A 70 12.37 -11.24 21.06
CA GLY A 70 13.22 -10.36 21.85
C GLY A 70 13.11 -8.88 21.51
N PHE A 71 12.10 -8.47 20.72
CA PHE A 71 11.90 -7.08 20.32
C PHE A 71 10.69 -6.45 21.00
N LYS A 72 10.76 -5.13 21.18
CA LYS A 72 9.62 -4.31 21.61
C LYS A 72 8.99 -3.67 20.38
N LEU A 73 7.75 -4.04 20.06
CA LEU A 73 6.99 -3.36 19.01
C LEU A 73 6.73 -1.90 19.40
N GLN A 74 7.30 -0.96 18.66
CA GLN A 74 7.16 0.47 18.88
C GLN A 74 6.01 1.06 18.05
N VAL A 75 5.95 0.68 16.78
CA VAL A 75 4.98 1.20 15.81
C VAL A 75 4.45 0.06 14.97
N LEU A 76 3.15 0.08 14.71
CA LEU A 76 2.48 -0.75 13.73
C LEU A 76 1.69 0.20 12.83
N THR A 77 2.05 0.25 11.57
CA THR A 77 1.49 1.20 10.62
C THR A 77 1.06 0.50 9.33
N PRO A 78 0.00 0.96 8.64
CA PRO A 78 -0.34 0.48 7.31
C PRO A 78 0.80 0.73 6.32
N SER A 79 0.94 -0.12 5.31
CA SER A 79 1.95 0.03 4.26
C SER A 79 1.84 1.35 3.52
N GLU A 80 0.62 1.86 3.34
CA GLU A 80 0.32 3.15 2.75
C GLU A 80 1.01 4.30 3.48
N CYS A 81 0.94 4.30 4.81
CA CYS A 81 1.62 5.30 5.63
C CYS A 81 3.14 5.09 5.67
N ALA A 82 3.60 3.83 5.64
CA ALA A 82 5.02 3.52 5.61
C ALA A 82 5.70 4.05 4.33
N TYR A 83 5.11 3.78 3.16
CA TYR A 83 5.60 4.32 1.89
C TYR A 83 5.52 5.85 1.84
N ALA A 84 4.44 6.47 2.34
CA ALA A 84 4.35 7.93 2.47
C ALA A 84 5.53 8.50 3.29
N GLY A 85 5.87 7.84 4.40
CA GLY A 85 7.02 8.21 5.23
C GLY A 85 8.36 8.09 4.48
N VAL A 86 8.55 7.02 3.68
CA VAL A 86 9.74 6.83 2.84
C VAL A 86 9.84 7.93 1.78
N LEU A 87 8.76 8.23 1.06
CA LEU A 87 8.72 9.29 0.05
C LEU A 87 9.01 10.67 0.66
N ALA A 88 8.38 11.00 1.78
CA ALA A 88 8.64 12.25 2.49
C ALA A 88 10.10 12.39 2.93
N ALA A 89 10.70 11.29 3.41
CA ALA A 89 12.12 11.28 3.79
C ALA A 89 13.04 11.40 2.56
N TYR A 90 12.69 10.75 1.46
CA TYR A 90 13.42 10.84 0.19
C TYR A 90 13.45 12.28 -0.34
N TYR A 91 12.28 12.93 -0.49
CA TYR A 91 12.20 14.31 -0.98
C TYR A 91 12.93 15.29 -0.07
N ARG A 92 12.80 15.13 1.24
CA ARG A 92 13.52 15.98 2.22
C ARG A 92 15.04 15.82 2.10
N ARG A 93 15.53 14.58 1.87
CA ARG A 93 16.97 14.30 1.79
C ARG A 93 17.58 14.75 0.46
N THR A 94 16.85 14.60 -0.63
CA THR A 94 17.36 14.90 -1.98
C THR A 94 17.13 16.36 -2.39
N GLY A 95 16.16 17.06 -1.77
CA GLY A 95 15.73 18.39 -2.20
C GLY A 95 15.00 18.40 -3.55
N LEU A 96 14.68 17.22 -4.10
CA LEU A 96 13.94 17.13 -5.35
C LEU A 96 12.48 17.56 -5.18
N PRO A 97 11.86 18.14 -6.23
CA PRO A 97 10.46 18.49 -6.21
C PRO A 97 9.61 17.21 -6.04
N GLN A 98 8.55 17.31 -5.26
CA GLN A 98 7.61 16.21 -5.10
C GLN A 98 6.87 15.97 -6.42
N ARG A 99 6.72 14.69 -6.77
CA ARG A 99 6.02 14.23 -7.98
C ARG A 99 4.97 13.20 -7.61
N ASP A 100 3.96 13.08 -8.46
CA ASP A 100 2.98 12.01 -8.36
C ASP A 100 3.63 10.70 -8.79
N MET A 101 3.38 9.63 -8.03
CA MET A 101 4.12 8.37 -8.15
C MET A 101 3.20 7.17 -7.94
N CYS A 102 3.40 6.12 -8.74
CA CYS A 102 2.82 4.81 -8.50
C CYS A 102 3.91 3.84 -8.01
N ILE A 103 3.75 3.31 -6.80
CA ILE A 103 4.59 2.24 -6.27
C ILE A 103 3.92 0.91 -6.55
N VAL A 104 4.63 0.01 -7.24
CA VAL A 104 4.18 -1.37 -7.50
C VAL A 104 4.89 -2.30 -6.52
N ASN A 105 4.14 -2.87 -5.59
CA ASN A 105 4.63 -3.90 -4.69
C ASN A 105 4.20 -5.27 -5.24
N LEU A 106 5.13 -5.99 -5.85
CA LEU A 106 4.90 -7.35 -6.34
C LEU A 106 5.08 -8.36 -5.20
N GLY A 107 3.96 -8.67 -4.54
CA GLY A 107 3.94 -9.65 -3.46
C GLY A 107 3.86 -11.10 -3.94
N TYR A 108 3.84 -12.03 -3.01
CA TYR A 108 3.83 -13.45 -3.32
C TYR A 108 2.47 -13.91 -3.88
N THR A 109 1.36 -13.52 -3.25
CA THR A 109 0.00 -13.92 -3.67
C THR A 109 -0.70 -12.89 -4.53
N ALA A 110 -0.39 -11.62 -4.36
CA ALA A 110 -1.00 -10.49 -5.06
C ALA A 110 0.00 -9.36 -5.25
N ALA A 111 -0.21 -8.54 -6.27
CA ALA A 111 0.49 -7.27 -6.41
C ALA A 111 -0.39 -6.12 -5.92
N TYR A 112 0.24 -5.09 -5.36
CA TYR A 112 -0.43 -3.90 -4.85
C TYR A 112 0.15 -2.66 -5.52
N LEU A 113 -0.73 -1.83 -6.04
CA LEU A 113 -0.39 -0.52 -6.56
C LEU A 113 -0.79 0.53 -5.53
N TYR A 114 0.15 1.39 -5.18
CA TYR A 114 -0.08 2.51 -4.29
C TYR A 114 0.18 3.81 -5.06
N ILE A 115 -0.81 4.67 -5.14
CA ILE A 115 -0.71 5.95 -5.84
C ILE A 115 -0.54 7.05 -4.81
N TYR A 116 0.45 7.90 -5.03
CA TYR A 116 0.81 9.03 -4.18
C TYR A 116 0.84 10.33 -4.97
N ARG A 117 0.33 11.40 -4.36
CA ARG A 117 0.61 12.78 -4.78
C ARG A 117 1.72 13.34 -3.91
N GLY A 118 2.92 13.44 -4.49
CA GLY A 118 4.11 13.69 -3.69
C GLY A 118 4.30 12.61 -2.63
N ALA A 119 4.19 12.97 -1.34
CA ALA A 119 4.25 12.03 -0.23
C ALA A 119 2.87 11.67 0.36
N PHE A 120 1.76 12.11 -0.28
CA PHE A 120 0.42 11.84 0.23
C PHE A 120 -0.22 10.65 -0.49
N PHE A 121 -0.67 9.67 0.27
CA PHE A 121 -1.39 8.51 -0.25
C PHE A 121 -2.75 8.94 -0.83
N GLU A 122 -3.05 8.49 -2.06
CA GLU A 122 -4.31 8.74 -2.75
C GLU A 122 -5.19 7.50 -2.83
N SER A 123 -4.62 6.41 -3.32
CA SER A 123 -5.38 5.18 -3.51
C SER A 123 -4.49 3.94 -3.56
N ARG A 124 -5.11 2.79 -3.28
CA ARG A 124 -4.52 1.46 -3.45
C ARG A 124 -5.39 0.61 -4.36
N ARG A 125 -4.74 -0.15 -5.22
CA ARG A 125 -5.39 -1.20 -6.00
C ARG A 125 -4.67 -2.53 -5.78
N GLU A 126 -5.43 -3.57 -5.56
CA GLU A 126 -4.95 -4.95 -5.51
C GLU A 126 -5.12 -5.59 -6.89
N ILE A 127 -4.10 -6.31 -7.33
CA ILE A 127 -4.09 -7.15 -8.52
C ILE A 127 -3.91 -8.59 -8.02
N ASP A 128 -4.89 -9.44 -8.29
CA ASP A 128 -4.87 -10.86 -7.91
C ASP A 128 -3.90 -11.64 -8.84
N LEU A 129 -2.64 -11.25 -8.78
CA LEU A 129 -1.52 -11.85 -9.50
C LEU A 129 -0.22 -11.59 -8.72
N GLY A 130 0.38 -12.63 -8.19
CA GLY A 130 1.61 -12.56 -7.41
C GLY A 130 2.70 -13.49 -7.93
N LEU A 131 3.86 -13.49 -7.29
CA LEU A 131 5.04 -14.30 -7.67
C LEU A 131 4.77 -15.80 -7.61
N ASN A 132 3.82 -16.26 -6.78
CA ASN A 132 3.38 -17.64 -6.74
C ASN A 132 2.89 -18.14 -8.10
N ARG A 133 2.31 -17.26 -8.94
CA ARG A 133 1.90 -17.63 -10.31
C ARG A 133 3.11 -17.85 -11.21
N LEU A 134 4.16 -17.08 -11.07
CA LEU A 134 5.42 -17.30 -11.80
C LEU A 134 6.04 -18.65 -11.40
N GLU A 135 6.08 -18.97 -10.11
CA GLU A 135 6.58 -20.27 -9.62
C GLU A 135 5.76 -21.45 -10.18
N GLN A 136 4.43 -21.31 -10.23
CA GLN A 136 3.57 -22.31 -10.85
C GLN A 136 3.90 -22.51 -12.35
N LEU A 137 4.10 -21.42 -13.10
CA LEU A 137 4.49 -21.50 -14.51
C LEU A 137 5.84 -22.21 -14.69
N VAL A 138 6.81 -21.91 -13.82
CA VAL A 138 8.11 -22.61 -13.83
C VAL A 138 7.93 -24.10 -13.50
N ALA A 139 7.13 -24.43 -12.49
CA ALA A 139 6.84 -25.84 -12.13
C ALA A 139 6.21 -26.60 -13.30
N GLU A 140 5.20 -26.01 -13.94
CA GLU A 140 4.48 -26.58 -15.09
C GLU A 140 5.42 -26.82 -16.29
N HIS A 141 6.25 -25.81 -16.65
CA HIS A 141 7.10 -25.89 -17.86
C HIS A 141 8.37 -26.72 -17.66
N CYS A 142 8.93 -26.70 -16.46
CA CYS A 142 10.14 -27.48 -16.14
C CYS A 142 9.82 -28.91 -15.67
N GLY A 143 8.54 -29.23 -15.41
CA GLY A 143 8.14 -30.55 -14.90
C GLY A 143 8.68 -30.84 -13.48
N VAL A 144 8.78 -29.81 -12.63
CA VAL A 144 9.34 -29.90 -11.29
C VAL A 144 8.30 -29.60 -10.21
N ASP A 145 8.58 -30.02 -8.99
CA ASP A 145 7.77 -29.64 -7.82
C ASP A 145 7.83 -28.12 -7.56
N ILE A 146 6.76 -27.58 -6.95
CA ILE A 146 6.64 -26.15 -6.65
C ILE A 146 7.77 -25.61 -5.77
N HIS A 147 8.29 -26.39 -4.84
CA HIS A 147 9.42 -25.97 -3.98
C HIS A 147 10.73 -25.91 -4.75
N VAL A 148 10.91 -26.78 -5.73
CA VAL A 148 12.04 -26.72 -6.67
C VAL A 148 11.90 -25.52 -7.61
N ALA A 149 10.68 -25.28 -8.14
CA ALA A 149 10.38 -24.10 -8.95
C ALA A 149 10.64 -22.79 -8.20
N HIS A 150 10.25 -22.71 -6.93
CA HIS A 150 10.61 -21.58 -6.07
C HIS A 150 12.13 -21.34 -6.03
N SER A 151 12.91 -22.41 -5.85
CA SER A 151 14.38 -22.31 -5.87
C SER A 151 14.92 -21.87 -7.22
N TYR A 152 14.31 -22.35 -8.33
CA TYR A 152 14.67 -21.95 -9.68
C TYR A 152 14.41 -20.45 -9.91
N VAL A 153 13.28 -19.94 -9.46
CA VAL A 153 12.95 -18.50 -9.55
C VAL A 153 13.95 -17.66 -8.75
N LEU A 154 14.25 -18.06 -7.49
CA LEU A 154 15.16 -17.31 -6.64
C LEU A 154 16.59 -17.25 -7.18
N GLN A 155 17.06 -18.32 -7.82
CA GLN A 155 18.43 -18.46 -8.33
C GLN A 155 18.55 -18.12 -9.81
N ASN A 156 17.43 -17.81 -10.49
CA ASN A 156 17.36 -17.71 -11.94
C ASN A 156 17.98 -18.93 -12.65
N TYR A 157 17.71 -20.13 -12.13
CA TYR A 157 18.31 -21.36 -12.63
C TYR A 157 17.91 -21.58 -14.09
N ASN A 158 18.89 -21.90 -14.95
CA ASN A 158 18.71 -22.03 -16.42
C ASN A 158 17.98 -20.83 -17.06
N ASP A 159 18.17 -19.64 -16.49
CA ASP A 159 17.61 -18.39 -16.99
C ASP A 159 16.07 -18.37 -17.08
N VAL A 160 15.40 -19.06 -16.14
CA VAL A 160 13.92 -19.19 -16.10
C VAL A 160 13.21 -17.85 -16.10
N LEU A 161 13.82 -16.77 -15.58
CA LEU A 161 13.22 -15.44 -15.55
C LEU A 161 13.17 -14.76 -16.91
N SER A 162 13.97 -15.22 -17.89
CA SER A 162 13.98 -14.72 -19.26
C SER A 162 13.15 -15.58 -20.22
N SER A 163 12.55 -16.66 -19.73
CA SER A 163 11.73 -17.57 -20.53
C SER A 163 10.43 -16.92 -21.04
N ASP A 164 9.88 -17.45 -22.14
CA ASP A 164 8.63 -16.94 -22.73
C ASP A 164 7.45 -16.93 -21.75
N TYR A 165 7.35 -17.95 -20.88
CA TYR A 165 6.30 -17.99 -19.87
C TYR A 165 6.51 -16.97 -18.74
N ALA A 166 7.76 -16.65 -18.39
CA ALA A 166 8.06 -15.57 -17.45
C ALA A 166 7.76 -14.20 -18.09
N GLN A 167 8.14 -14.00 -19.35
CA GLN A 167 7.82 -12.77 -20.09
C GLN A 167 6.30 -12.59 -20.22
N SER A 168 5.54 -13.66 -20.44
CA SER A 168 4.07 -13.61 -20.46
C SER A 168 3.48 -13.20 -19.11
N PHE A 169 4.05 -13.67 -18.00
CA PHE A 169 3.68 -13.25 -16.66
C PHE A 169 3.95 -11.75 -16.43
N TYR A 170 5.15 -11.26 -16.80
CA TYR A 170 5.49 -9.84 -16.66
C TYR A 170 4.60 -8.94 -17.53
N ALA A 171 4.33 -9.35 -18.76
CA ALA A 171 3.42 -8.63 -19.66
C ALA A 171 2.02 -8.51 -19.05
N ARG A 172 1.52 -9.57 -18.40
CA ARG A 172 0.23 -9.55 -17.73
C ARG A 172 0.21 -8.58 -16.53
N ILE A 173 1.27 -8.57 -15.71
CA ILE A 173 1.41 -7.57 -14.62
C ILE A 173 1.43 -6.16 -15.21
N ALA A 174 2.22 -5.90 -16.25
CA ALA A 174 2.32 -4.60 -16.88
C ALA A 174 0.97 -4.10 -17.40
N VAL A 175 0.17 -4.98 -18.03
CA VAL A 175 -1.20 -4.63 -18.48
C VAL A 175 -2.10 -4.23 -17.34
N GLU A 176 -2.09 -4.95 -16.23
CA GLU A 176 -2.91 -4.61 -15.04
C GLU A 176 -2.46 -3.30 -14.39
N VAL A 177 -1.15 -3.06 -14.32
CA VAL A 177 -0.60 -1.77 -13.86
C VAL A 177 -1.06 -0.63 -14.76
N MET A 178 -0.93 -0.79 -16.09
CA MET A 178 -1.39 0.23 -17.05
C MET A 178 -2.88 0.52 -16.94
N LYS A 179 -3.73 -0.51 -16.76
CA LYS A 179 -5.17 -0.32 -16.54
C LYS A 179 -5.44 0.53 -15.29
N ALA A 180 -4.72 0.26 -14.21
CA ALA A 180 -4.89 1.00 -12.96
C ALA A 180 -4.46 2.47 -13.10
N VAL A 181 -3.31 2.71 -13.73
CA VAL A 181 -2.78 4.07 -14.00
C VAL A 181 -3.73 4.85 -14.92
N ASN A 182 -4.17 4.23 -16.02
CA ASN A 182 -5.10 4.85 -16.96
C ASN A 182 -6.44 5.19 -16.29
N PHE A 183 -6.97 4.31 -15.44
CA PHE A 183 -8.18 4.57 -14.67
C PHE A 183 -8.01 5.75 -13.71
N PHE A 184 -6.86 5.81 -13.03
CA PHE A 184 -6.54 6.93 -12.14
C PHE A 184 -6.44 8.24 -12.93
N ASN A 185 -5.70 8.28 -14.04
CA ASN A 185 -5.54 9.46 -14.89
C ASN A 185 -6.86 9.93 -15.49
N TYR A 186 -7.73 8.99 -15.92
CA TYR A 186 -9.05 9.33 -16.43
C TYR A 186 -9.92 10.06 -15.40
N ASN A 187 -9.87 9.64 -14.14
CA ASN A 187 -10.64 10.25 -13.06
C ASN A 187 -9.99 11.53 -12.51
N ASN A 188 -8.70 11.76 -12.79
CA ASN A 188 -7.91 12.87 -12.25
C ASN A 188 -7.29 13.73 -13.37
N ARG A 189 -8.14 14.23 -14.28
CA ARG A 189 -7.75 14.92 -15.54
C ARG A 189 -6.81 16.12 -15.40
N GLN A 190 -6.55 16.61 -14.19
CA GLN A 190 -5.70 17.79 -13.97
C GLN A 190 -4.22 17.47 -13.77
N GLN A 191 -3.88 16.21 -13.49
CA GLN A 191 -2.50 15.76 -13.28
C GLN A 191 -2.36 14.31 -13.72
N GLU A 192 -1.52 14.08 -14.72
CA GLU A 192 -1.20 12.72 -15.18
C GLU A 192 -0.11 12.08 -14.30
N LEU A 193 -0.34 10.86 -13.92
CA LEU A 193 0.65 10.04 -13.25
C LEU A 193 1.65 9.52 -14.29
N THR A 194 2.89 9.98 -14.21
CA THR A 194 3.96 9.67 -15.17
C THR A 194 5.07 8.80 -14.58
N ASP A 195 5.24 8.81 -13.29
CA ASP A 195 6.34 8.13 -12.62
C ASP A 195 5.87 6.81 -11.98
N LEU A 196 6.61 5.73 -12.26
CA LEU A 196 6.36 4.37 -11.80
C LEU A 196 7.61 3.84 -11.07
N CYS A 197 7.44 3.28 -9.86
CA CYS A 197 8.48 2.68 -9.01
C CYS A 197 8.16 1.24 -8.62
#